data_5981e06adf0c2afd7b40d110598b0111
#
_entry.id   5981e06adf0c2afd7b40d110598b0111
#
_cell.length_a   1.000
_cell.length_b   1.000
_cell.length_c   1.000
_cell.angle_alpha   90.00
_cell.angle_beta   90.00
_cell.angle_gamma   90.00
#
_symmetry.space_group_name_H-M   'P 1'
#
loop_
_entity.id
_entity.type
_entity.pdbx_description
1 polymer ?
#
loop_
_entity_poly.entity_id
_entity_poly.type
_entity_poly.pdbx_seq_one_letter_code
_entity_poly.pdbx_strand_id
1 'polypeptide(L)'
;MSTEAAARRRAAVVLARYEASSAAPEGIDPATFAAACLLDCYEVVADLIGVKSGIAGPPPVADMLWPGALHLPTDITVGAMADQLSEVADELVVLPADLPDLPGLVLAKLFKVLHRTDIAIAPERAGSGCAAIGVSLPLAEWIPDDAFDLDRNPYSRLSTVAPRRSRCTLAPTWHRLRTPADVSRLDPGLEGWEETRALLEGRALASD
;
A
#
# COMPACT_ATOMS: atom_id res chain seq x y z
N MET A 1 -27.14 -18.82 20.83
CA MET A 1 -25.78 -18.35 21.18
C MET A 1 -25.11 -17.94 19.88
N SER A 2 -25.09 -16.63 19.57
CA SER A 2 -24.34 -16.12 18.40
C SER A 2 -22.86 -16.22 18.72
N THR A 3 -22.15 -17.06 18.02
CA THR A 3 -20.68 -17.06 18.05
C THR A 3 -20.24 -15.76 17.41
N GLU A 4 -19.82 -14.81 18.23
CA GLU A 4 -19.19 -13.56 17.76
C GLU A 4 -17.99 -13.97 16.91
N ALA A 5 -18.09 -13.78 15.61
CA ALA A 5 -16.99 -14.09 14.72
C ALA A 5 -15.80 -13.23 15.15
N ALA A 6 -14.72 -13.85 15.58
CA ALA A 6 -13.52 -13.14 15.99
C ALA A 6 -13.12 -12.15 14.91
N ALA A 7 -12.86 -10.90 15.33
CA ALA A 7 -12.44 -9.85 14.39
C ALA A 7 -11.14 -10.30 13.69
N ARG A 8 -11.11 -10.23 12.36
CA ARG A 8 -9.92 -10.61 11.58
C ARG A 8 -8.76 -9.68 11.90
N ARG A 9 -7.60 -10.27 12.10
CA ARG A 9 -6.35 -9.56 12.31
C ARG A 9 -5.85 -9.06 10.95
N ARG A 10 -5.48 -7.79 10.86
CA ARG A 10 -5.12 -7.13 9.62
C ARG A 10 -3.73 -6.55 9.69
N ALA A 11 -3.00 -6.61 8.58
CA ALA A 11 -1.74 -5.92 8.40
C ALA A 11 -1.75 -5.14 7.08
N ALA A 12 -1.12 -3.97 7.08
CA ALA A 12 -0.88 -3.21 5.87
C ALA A 12 0.58 -2.73 5.84
N VAL A 13 1.26 -2.93 4.71
CA VAL A 13 2.70 -2.70 4.58
C VAL A 13 2.99 -1.84 3.36
N VAL A 14 3.69 -0.72 3.59
CA VAL A 14 4.21 0.14 2.51
C VAL A 14 5.51 -0.46 1.99
N LEU A 15 5.61 -0.66 0.68
CA LEU A 15 6.80 -1.18 0.01
C LEU A 15 7.68 -0.01 -0.45
N ALA A 16 8.70 0.35 0.34
CA ALA A 16 9.58 1.48 0.06
C ALA A 16 10.36 1.36 -1.27
N ARG A 17 10.54 0.14 -1.81
CA ARG A 17 11.17 -0.06 -3.12
C ARG A 17 10.39 0.53 -4.32
N TYR A 18 9.09 0.82 -4.13
CA TYR A 18 8.26 1.50 -5.13
C TYR A 18 8.11 2.97 -4.72
N GLU A 19 9.19 3.71 -4.78
CA GLU A 19 9.31 5.08 -4.32
C GLU A 19 9.05 6.11 -5.44
N ALA A 20 8.83 7.38 -5.07
CA ALA A 20 8.38 8.44 -5.96
C ALA A 20 9.50 9.37 -6.49
N SER A 21 10.79 9.02 -6.36
CA SER A 21 11.91 9.93 -6.72
C SER A 21 11.84 10.42 -8.17
N SER A 22 11.42 9.55 -9.09
CA SER A 22 11.26 9.90 -10.52
C SER A 22 10.10 10.87 -10.80
N ALA A 23 9.21 11.09 -9.82
CA ALA A 23 8.10 12.03 -9.91
C ALA A 23 8.41 13.39 -9.28
N ALA A 24 9.60 13.58 -8.71
CA ALA A 24 9.97 14.84 -8.08
C ALA A 24 9.89 16.01 -9.10
N PRO A 25 9.17 17.10 -8.75
CA PRO A 25 9.13 18.31 -9.56
C PRO A 25 10.51 18.97 -9.68
N GLU A 26 10.70 19.76 -10.73
CA GLU A 26 11.92 20.56 -10.91
C GLU A 26 12.16 21.46 -9.67
N GLY A 27 13.38 21.43 -9.15
CA GLY A 27 13.78 22.21 -7.99
C GLY A 27 13.57 21.51 -6.64
N ILE A 28 12.93 20.34 -6.60
CA ILE A 28 12.81 19.52 -5.40
C ILE A 28 13.77 18.32 -5.49
N ASP A 29 14.55 18.10 -4.43
CA ASP A 29 15.45 16.95 -4.37
C ASP A 29 14.66 15.63 -4.45
N PRO A 30 14.99 14.71 -5.40
CA PRO A 30 14.24 13.47 -5.59
C PRO A 30 14.17 12.58 -4.36
N ALA A 31 15.25 12.50 -3.57
CA ALA A 31 15.27 11.66 -2.36
C ALA A 31 14.37 12.26 -1.27
N THR A 32 14.38 13.56 -1.11
CA THR A 32 13.52 14.29 -0.17
C THR A 32 12.05 14.13 -0.56
N PHE A 33 11.73 14.22 -1.86
CA PHE A 33 10.36 14.01 -2.34
C PHE A 33 9.88 12.57 -2.10
N ALA A 34 10.72 11.58 -2.39
CA ALA A 34 10.41 10.17 -2.13
C ALA A 34 10.20 9.90 -0.63
N ALA A 35 11.02 10.52 0.23
CA ALA A 35 10.88 10.41 1.69
C ALA A 35 9.54 10.98 2.16
N ALA A 36 9.13 12.15 1.69
CA ALA A 36 7.85 12.76 2.03
C ALA A 36 6.66 11.87 1.59
N CYS A 37 6.68 11.38 0.35
CA CYS A 37 5.64 10.47 -0.14
C CYS A 37 5.56 9.18 0.69
N LEU A 38 6.70 8.63 1.10
CA LEU A 38 6.73 7.43 1.94
C LEU A 38 6.16 7.70 3.34
N LEU A 39 6.46 8.87 3.94
CA LEU A 39 5.89 9.29 5.22
C LEU A 39 4.36 9.35 5.14
N ASP A 40 3.83 10.08 4.17
CA ASP A 40 2.38 10.21 3.97
C ASP A 40 1.71 8.85 3.72
N CYS A 41 2.29 7.99 2.88
CA CYS A 41 1.77 6.62 2.65
C CYS A 41 1.77 5.79 3.93
N TYR A 42 2.78 5.92 4.78
CA TYR A 42 2.85 5.19 6.04
C TYR A 42 1.83 5.72 7.05
N GLU A 43 1.62 7.02 7.16
CA GLU A 43 0.61 7.62 8.05
C GLU A 43 -0.78 7.11 7.73
N VAL A 44 -1.17 7.07 6.45
CA VAL A 44 -2.47 6.50 6.04
C VAL A 44 -2.63 5.06 6.54
N VAL A 45 -1.57 4.26 6.50
CA VAL A 45 -1.61 2.87 6.99
C VAL A 45 -1.65 2.83 8.52
N ALA A 46 -0.91 3.70 9.20
CA ALA A 46 -0.83 3.77 10.66
C ALA A 46 -2.14 4.22 11.29
N ASP A 47 -2.89 5.09 10.61
CA ASP A 47 -4.19 5.61 11.07
C ASP A 47 -5.34 4.60 10.92
N LEU A 48 -5.14 3.48 10.23
CA LEU A 48 -6.19 2.47 10.06
C LEU A 48 -6.48 1.74 11.37
N ILE A 49 -7.66 1.94 11.92
CA ILE A 49 -8.10 1.31 13.17
C ILE A 49 -8.12 -0.22 13.02
N GLY A 50 -7.43 -0.92 13.94
CA GLY A 50 -7.38 -2.38 13.98
C GLY A 50 -6.53 -3.01 12.88
N VAL A 51 -5.66 -2.24 12.25
CA VAL A 51 -4.68 -2.70 11.27
C VAL A 51 -3.28 -2.52 11.84
N LYS A 52 -2.45 -3.55 11.75
CA LYS A 52 -1.03 -3.48 12.09
C LYS A 52 -0.28 -2.85 10.93
N SER A 53 0.24 -1.65 11.15
CA SER A 53 1.02 -0.92 10.13
C SER A 53 2.42 -1.49 9.97
N GLY A 54 3.02 -1.29 8.80
CA GLY A 54 4.38 -1.70 8.54
C GLY A 54 5.01 -1.04 7.32
N ILE A 55 6.32 -1.19 7.24
CA ILE A 55 7.14 -0.79 6.10
C ILE A 55 8.07 -1.94 5.70
N ALA A 56 8.24 -2.15 4.41
CA ALA A 56 9.28 -3.00 3.85
C ALA A 56 10.35 -2.11 3.20
N GLY A 57 11.44 -1.90 3.92
CA GLY A 57 12.53 -1.00 3.57
C GLY A 57 12.94 -0.07 4.71
N PRO A 58 13.95 0.79 4.49
CA PRO A 58 14.39 1.74 5.51
C PRO A 58 13.32 2.83 5.70
N PRO A 59 12.99 3.17 6.95
CA PRO A 59 12.21 4.34 7.22
C PRO A 59 13.03 5.61 6.88
N PRO A 60 12.43 6.65 6.30
CA PRO A 60 13.14 7.87 5.92
C PRO A 60 13.63 8.67 7.15
N VAL A 61 12.95 8.52 8.29
CA VAL A 61 13.35 9.07 9.58
C VAL A 61 13.27 7.98 10.65
N ALA A 62 14.19 8.04 11.64
CA ALA A 62 14.37 6.95 12.62
C ALA A 62 13.11 6.68 13.46
N ASP A 63 12.39 7.74 13.84
CA ASP A 63 11.24 7.67 14.75
C ASP A 63 9.88 7.63 14.03
N MET A 64 9.87 7.44 12.71
CA MET A 64 8.67 7.36 11.91
C MET A 64 7.74 6.21 12.32
N LEU A 65 8.32 5.08 12.71
CA LEU A 65 7.54 3.88 12.95
C LEU A 65 6.82 3.92 14.31
N TRP A 66 5.52 3.75 14.29
CA TRP A 66 4.72 3.66 15.51
C TRP A 66 5.11 2.42 16.33
N PRO A 67 4.95 2.48 17.67
CA PRO A 67 5.25 1.34 18.54
C PRO A 67 4.51 0.07 18.09
N GLY A 68 5.26 -1.00 17.86
CA GLY A 68 4.70 -2.28 17.40
C GLY A 68 4.46 -2.38 15.90
N ALA A 69 4.83 -1.38 15.09
CA ALA A 69 4.81 -1.46 13.64
C ALA A 69 5.76 -2.56 13.13
N LEU A 70 5.44 -3.09 11.95
CA LEU A 70 6.27 -4.07 11.26
C LEU A 70 7.40 -3.35 10.51
N HIS A 71 8.64 -3.80 10.73
CA HIS A 71 9.78 -3.36 9.94
C HIS A 71 10.37 -4.57 9.23
N LEU A 72 10.26 -4.58 7.91
CA LEU A 72 10.61 -5.72 7.06
C LEU A 72 11.74 -5.35 6.10
N PRO A 73 12.54 -6.33 5.61
CA PRO A 73 13.57 -6.08 4.62
C PRO A 73 13.01 -5.48 3.32
N THR A 74 13.81 -4.64 2.64
CA THR A 74 13.40 -3.97 1.38
C THR A 74 13.06 -4.96 0.26
N ASP A 75 13.81 -6.05 0.18
CA ASP A 75 13.74 -7.07 -0.86
C ASP A 75 12.80 -8.23 -0.53
N ILE A 76 12.10 -8.17 0.61
CA ILE A 76 11.14 -9.21 0.98
C ILE A 76 10.06 -9.35 -0.11
N THR A 77 9.84 -10.57 -0.56
CA THR A 77 8.72 -10.86 -1.47
C THR A 77 7.40 -10.84 -0.71
N VAL A 78 6.29 -10.57 -1.40
CA VAL A 78 4.97 -10.61 -0.74
C VAL A 78 4.62 -12.02 -0.29
N GLY A 79 5.06 -13.05 -1.00
CA GLY A 79 4.93 -14.45 -0.57
C GLY A 79 5.63 -14.69 0.77
N ALA A 80 6.93 -14.35 0.89
CA ALA A 80 7.68 -14.47 2.15
C ALA A 80 7.08 -13.62 3.28
N MET A 81 6.57 -12.43 2.96
CA MET A 81 5.85 -11.57 3.91
C MET A 81 4.55 -12.23 4.38
N ALA A 82 3.78 -12.81 3.48
CA ALA A 82 2.55 -13.53 3.78
C ALA A 82 2.82 -14.71 4.72
N ASP A 83 3.87 -15.50 4.45
CA ASP A 83 4.28 -16.62 5.30
C ASP A 83 4.67 -16.13 6.70
N GLN A 84 5.51 -15.10 6.78
CA GLN A 84 5.96 -14.52 8.05
C GLN A 84 4.80 -13.95 8.88
N LEU A 85 3.79 -13.36 8.24
CA LEU A 85 2.68 -12.70 8.92
C LEU A 85 1.48 -13.59 9.17
N SER A 86 1.42 -14.80 8.62
CA SER A 86 0.27 -15.73 8.73
C SER A 86 -0.09 -16.09 10.18
N GLU A 87 0.87 -16.04 11.11
CA GLU A 87 0.60 -16.28 12.53
C GLU A 87 -0.02 -15.09 13.25
N VAL A 88 0.17 -13.85 12.74
CA VAL A 88 -0.24 -12.61 13.41
C VAL A 88 -1.30 -11.81 12.64
N ALA A 89 -1.57 -12.15 11.39
CA ALA A 89 -2.58 -11.52 10.55
C ALA A 89 -3.36 -12.57 9.74
N ASP A 90 -4.61 -12.28 9.45
CA ASP A 90 -5.50 -13.07 8.60
C ASP A 90 -5.69 -12.40 7.22
N GLU A 91 -5.35 -11.12 7.11
CA GLU A 91 -5.43 -10.31 5.90
C GLU A 91 -4.21 -9.39 5.83
N LEU A 92 -3.58 -9.32 4.65
CA LEU A 92 -2.44 -8.45 4.36
C LEU A 92 -2.76 -7.56 3.16
N VAL A 93 -2.51 -6.26 3.29
CA VAL A 93 -2.52 -5.32 2.18
C VAL A 93 -1.10 -4.79 1.98
N VAL A 94 -0.63 -4.76 0.73
CA VAL A 94 0.63 -4.13 0.34
C VAL A 94 0.36 -2.99 -0.62
N LEU A 95 1.11 -1.91 -0.49
CA LEU A 95 0.98 -0.73 -1.33
C LEU A 95 2.37 -0.12 -1.60
N PRO A 96 2.55 0.56 -2.75
CA PRO A 96 3.78 1.29 -3.03
C PRO A 96 3.87 2.58 -2.21
N ALA A 97 5.05 3.21 -2.20
CA ALA A 97 5.30 4.46 -1.49
C ALA A 97 5.12 5.72 -2.37
N ASP A 98 4.53 5.59 -3.55
CA ASP A 98 4.36 6.66 -4.53
C ASP A 98 2.90 7.12 -4.69
N LEU A 99 2.10 7.02 -3.62
CA LEU A 99 0.69 7.48 -3.58
C LEU A 99 0.36 8.20 -2.26
N PRO A 100 1.00 9.37 -2.05
CA PRO A 100 0.91 10.09 -0.78
C PRO A 100 -0.52 10.49 -0.39
N ASP A 101 -1.38 10.81 -1.37
CA ASP A 101 -2.77 11.22 -1.15
C ASP A 101 -3.78 10.05 -1.19
N LEU A 102 -3.33 8.81 -0.97
CA LEU A 102 -4.21 7.64 -0.97
C LEU A 102 -5.20 7.71 0.19
N PRO A 103 -6.53 7.79 -0.06
CA PRO A 103 -7.47 7.79 1.05
C PRO A 103 -7.49 6.43 1.77
N GLY A 104 -7.49 6.45 3.11
CA GLY A 104 -7.64 5.23 3.92
C GLY A 104 -8.88 4.41 3.57
N LEU A 105 -9.92 5.04 3.00
CA LEU A 105 -11.12 4.36 2.50
C LEU A 105 -10.82 3.34 1.38
N VAL A 106 -9.80 3.56 0.54
CA VAL A 106 -9.39 2.59 -0.50
C VAL A 106 -8.88 1.33 0.16
N LEU A 107 -8.01 1.46 1.17
CA LEU A 107 -7.48 0.34 1.94
C LEU A 107 -8.58 -0.38 2.74
N ALA A 108 -9.48 0.37 3.36
CA ALA A 108 -10.63 -0.20 4.07
C ALA A 108 -11.54 -1.01 3.14
N LYS A 109 -11.71 -0.58 1.89
CA LYS A 109 -12.48 -1.35 0.88
C LYS A 109 -11.76 -2.61 0.44
N LEU A 110 -10.40 -2.62 0.35
CA LEU A 110 -9.63 -3.83 0.12
C LEU A 110 -9.88 -4.85 1.22
N PHE A 111 -9.72 -4.48 2.50
CA PHE A 111 -10.01 -5.36 3.63
C PHE A 111 -11.45 -5.86 3.62
N LYS A 112 -12.42 -4.99 3.27
CA LYS A 112 -13.82 -5.39 3.20
C LYS A 112 -14.08 -6.52 2.19
N VAL A 113 -13.44 -6.49 1.02
CA VAL A 113 -13.66 -7.53 0.00
C VAL A 113 -12.87 -8.81 0.30
N LEU A 114 -11.74 -8.74 1.03
CA LEU A 114 -10.95 -9.92 1.44
C LEU A 114 -11.74 -10.89 2.31
N HIS A 115 -12.83 -10.47 2.96
CA HIS A 115 -13.72 -11.40 3.66
C HIS A 115 -14.33 -12.49 2.75
N ARG A 116 -14.31 -12.30 1.43
CA ARG A 116 -14.99 -13.19 0.46
C ARG A 116 -14.11 -13.60 -0.72
N THR A 117 -12.89 -13.11 -0.77
CA THR A 117 -11.96 -13.33 -1.88
C THR A 117 -10.57 -13.66 -1.33
N ASP A 118 -9.74 -14.34 -2.11
CA ASP A 118 -8.37 -14.65 -1.73
C ASP A 118 -7.43 -13.48 -2.02
N ILE A 119 -7.74 -12.73 -3.11
CA ILE A 119 -6.97 -11.57 -3.53
C ILE A 119 -7.88 -10.44 -3.99
N ALA A 120 -7.58 -9.22 -3.55
CA ALA A 120 -8.23 -7.98 -3.95
C ALA A 120 -7.19 -7.02 -4.54
N ILE A 121 -7.47 -6.44 -5.69
CA ILE A 121 -6.53 -5.60 -6.42
C ILE A 121 -7.15 -4.22 -6.61
N ALA A 122 -6.47 -3.18 -6.14
CA ALA A 122 -6.76 -1.79 -6.46
C ALA A 122 -5.89 -1.38 -7.67
N PRO A 123 -6.45 -1.30 -8.89
CA PRO A 123 -5.68 -0.95 -10.07
C PRO A 123 -5.19 0.50 -10.01
N GLU A 124 -4.05 0.77 -10.64
CA GLU A 124 -3.64 2.13 -10.97
C GLU A 124 -4.62 2.74 -11.98
N ARG A 125 -5.07 3.98 -11.72
CA ARG A 125 -6.16 4.64 -12.49
C ARG A 125 -5.78 4.92 -13.95
N ALA A 126 -4.54 5.30 -14.22
CA ALA A 126 -4.07 5.72 -15.54
C ALA A 126 -2.82 4.96 -16.00
N GLY A 127 -2.46 3.89 -15.33
CA GLY A 127 -1.29 3.07 -15.61
C GLY A 127 -1.62 1.59 -15.73
N SER A 128 -0.59 0.79 -15.91
CA SER A 128 -0.68 -0.67 -16.00
C SER A 128 -0.47 -1.38 -14.65
N GLY A 129 -0.20 -0.63 -13.58
CA GLY A 129 0.16 -1.14 -12.27
C GLY A 129 -1.03 -1.27 -11.31
N CYS A 130 -0.67 -1.37 -10.04
CA CYS A 130 -1.60 -1.42 -8.91
C CYS A 130 -1.28 -0.32 -7.90
N ALA A 131 -2.31 0.30 -7.35
CA ALA A 131 -2.20 1.18 -6.19
C ALA A 131 -2.07 0.37 -4.88
N ALA A 132 -2.70 -0.79 -4.82
CA ALA A 132 -2.52 -1.73 -3.71
C ALA A 132 -2.99 -3.14 -4.09
N ILE A 133 -2.46 -4.15 -3.39
CA ILE A 133 -2.93 -5.54 -3.49
C ILE A 133 -3.18 -6.04 -2.08
N GLY A 134 -4.35 -6.61 -1.85
CA GLY A 134 -4.70 -7.30 -0.61
C GLY A 134 -4.82 -8.80 -0.81
N VAL A 135 -4.41 -9.59 0.19
CA VAL A 135 -4.52 -11.06 0.20
C VAL A 135 -5.04 -11.56 1.53
N SER A 136 -5.79 -12.65 1.50
CA SER A 136 -6.11 -13.45 2.68
C SER A 136 -4.93 -14.33 3.05
N LEU A 137 -4.68 -14.52 4.34
CA LEU A 137 -3.62 -15.37 4.87
C LEU A 137 -4.18 -16.64 5.51
N PRO A 138 -3.51 -17.79 5.39
CA PRO A 138 -2.32 -18.01 4.55
C PRO A 138 -2.61 -17.80 3.07
N LEU A 139 -1.55 -17.49 2.29
CA LEU A 139 -1.68 -17.24 0.85
C LEU A 139 -2.23 -18.48 0.14
N ALA A 140 -3.23 -18.32 -0.72
CA ALA A 140 -3.83 -19.42 -1.46
C ALA A 140 -2.84 -19.94 -2.52
N GLU A 141 -2.65 -21.25 -2.60
CA GLU A 141 -1.68 -21.94 -3.49
C GLU A 141 -1.81 -21.58 -4.98
N TRP A 142 -2.99 -21.16 -5.43
CA TRP A 142 -3.23 -20.77 -6.82
C TRP A 142 -2.68 -19.39 -7.18
N ILE A 143 -2.26 -18.58 -6.19
CA ILE A 143 -1.71 -17.24 -6.38
C ILE A 143 -0.19 -17.36 -6.55
N PRO A 144 0.37 -17.09 -7.73
CA PRO A 144 1.81 -17.20 -7.95
C PRO A 144 2.55 -15.98 -7.39
N ASP A 145 3.82 -16.16 -7.03
CA ASP A 145 4.65 -15.11 -6.42
C ASP A 145 4.80 -13.86 -7.29
N ASP A 146 4.84 -14.02 -8.62
CA ASP A 146 4.94 -12.91 -9.57
C ASP A 146 3.65 -12.08 -9.70
N ALA A 147 2.56 -12.48 -9.02
CA ALA A 147 1.32 -11.70 -8.92
C ALA A 147 1.49 -10.37 -8.16
N PHE A 148 2.58 -10.24 -7.43
CA PHE A 148 2.80 -9.11 -6.52
C PHE A 148 3.76 -8.03 -7.06
N ASP A 149 4.01 -8.03 -8.37
CA ASP A 149 4.65 -6.91 -9.04
C ASP A 149 3.64 -5.74 -9.16
N LEU A 150 3.79 -4.72 -8.29
CA LEU A 150 2.87 -3.58 -8.26
C LEU A 150 2.96 -2.69 -9.53
N ASP A 151 3.97 -2.89 -10.38
CA ASP A 151 4.07 -2.18 -11.67
C ASP A 151 3.25 -2.84 -12.78
N ARG A 152 2.66 -4.00 -12.48
CA ARG A 152 1.81 -4.75 -13.40
C ARG A 152 0.51 -5.18 -12.73
N ASN A 153 -0.62 -4.83 -13.32
CA ASN A 153 -1.91 -5.29 -12.81
C ASN A 153 -2.12 -6.78 -13.14
N PRO A 154 -2.11 -7.67 -12.13
CA PRO A 154 -2.20 -9.11 -12.37
C PRO A 154 -3.64 -9.59 -12.59
N TYR A 155 -4.66 -8.71 -12.48
CA TYR A 155 -6.07 -9.11 -12.43
C TYR A 155 -6.52 -10.00 -13.58
N SER A 156 -6.21 -9.62 -14.82
CA SER A 156 -6.65 -10.39 -16.00
C SER A 156 -6.11 -11.81 -15.98
N ARG A 157 -4.84 -12.00 -15.59
CA ARG A 157 -4.21 -13.31 -15.48
C ARG A 157 -4.79 -14.09 -14.30
N LEU A 158 -4.85 -13.49 -13.12
CA LEU A 158 -5.32 -14.17 -11.91
C LEU A 158 -6.80 -14.54 -11.99
N SER A 159 -7.63 -13.69 -12.57
CA SER A 159 -9.07 -14.01 -12.75
C SER A 159 -9.33 -15.20 -13.66
N THR A 160 -8.35 -15.58 -14.50
CA THR A 160 -8.43 -16.74 -15.39
C THR A 160 -8.01 -18.03 -14.68
N VAL A 161 -7.01 -17.97 -13.79
CA VAL A 161 -6.49 -19.13 -13.06
C VAL A 161 -7.16 -19.35 -11.70
N ALA A 162 -7.89 -18.37 -11.20
CA ALA A 162 -8.62 -18.48 -9.96
C ALA A 162 -9.62 -19.65 -9.98
N PRO A 163 -9.73 -20.45 -8.91
CA PRO A 163 -10.68 -21.58 -8.84
C PRO A 163 -12.12 -21.15 -9.08
N ARG A 164 -12.44 -19.90 -8.75
CA ARG A 164 -13.71 -19.22 -9.05
C ARG A 164 -13.41 -17.73 -9.26
N ARG A 165 -14.08 -17.07 -10.20
CA ARG A 165 -13.90 -15.63 -10.45
C ARG A 165 -14.05 -14.74 -9.21
N SER A 166 -14.92 -15.14 -8.28
CA SER A 166 -15.14 -14.42 -7.01
C SER A 166 -13.94 -14.50 -6.05
N ARG A 167 -12.92 -15.33 -6.33
CA ARG A 167 -11.72 -15.43 -5.48
C ARG A 167 -10.67 -14.37 -5.84
N CYS A 168 -10.82 -13.68 -6.97
CA CYS A 168 -10.02 -12.54 -7.39
C CYS A 168 -10.94 -11.35 -7.70
N THR A 169 -10.80 -10.24 -7.00
CA THR A 169 -11.74 -9.10 -7.08
C THR A 169 -11.00 -7.79 -7.27
N LEU A 170 -11.61 -6.85 -8.01
CA LEU A 170 -11.14 -5.49 -8.11
C LEU A 170 -11.68 -4.63 -6.95
N ALA A 171 -10.82 -3.77 -6.43
CA ALA A 171 -11.12 -2.69 -5.50
C ALA A 171 -11.10 -1.33 -6.25
N PRO A 172 -11.42 -0.22 -5.58
CA PRO A 172 -11.34 1.11 -6.20
C PRO A 172 -9.93 1.43 -6.70
N THR A 173 -9.85 2.10 -7.84
CA THR A 173 -8.58 2.54 -8.44
C THR A 173 -8.04 3.78 -7.74
N TRP A 174 -6.70 3.94 -7.76
CA TRP A 174 -6.05 5.18 -7.37
C TRP A 174 -4.90 5.51 -8.33
N HIS A 175 -4.42 6.74 -8.34
CA HIS A 175 -3.28 7.13 -9.15
C HIS A 175 -1.97 6.89 -8.39
N ARG A 176 -0.86 6.80 -9.12
CA ARG A 176 0.50 6.71 -8.59
C ARG A 176 1.33 7.86 -9.17
N LEU A 177 2.35 8.29 -8.43
CA LEU A 177 3.30 9.31 -8.88
C LEU A 177 4.48 8.63 -9.57
N ARG A 178 4.48 8.58 -10.92
CA ARG A 178 5.52 7.96 -11.74
C ARG A 178 6.41 8.97 -12.44
N THR A 179 5.86 10.16 -12.68
CA THR A 179 6.50 11.25 -13.41
C THR A 179 6.14 12.58 -12.75
N PRO A 180 6.92 13.67 -12.96
CA PRO A 180 6.58 14.98 -12.44
C PRO A 180 5.17 15.49 -12.86
N ALA A 181 4.69 15.07 -14.02
CA ALA A 181 3.35 15.43 -14.49
C ALA A 181 2.23 14.84 -13.62
N ASP A 182 2.48 13.72 -12.94
CA ASP A 182 1.48 13.06 -12.09
C ASP A 182 1.19 13.84 -10.81
N VAL A 183 2.09 14.73 -10.38
CA VAL A 183 1.90 15.62 -9.21
C VAL A 183 0.64 16.48 -9.37
N SER A 184 0.27 16.84 -10.61
CA SER A 184 -0.96 17.57 -10.88
C SER A 184 -2.26 16.78 -10.58
N ARG A 185 -2.15 15.49 -10.29
CA ARG A 185 -3.29 14.61 -9.94
C ARG A 185 -3.54 14.54 -8.44
N LEU A 186 -2.61 15.03 -7.63
CA LEU A 186 -2.81 15.11 -6.18
C LEU A 186 -4.01 16.00 -5.87
N ASP A 187 -4.90 15.51 -5.02
CA ASP A 187 -6.12 16.24 -4.67
C ASP A 187 -5.86 17.13 -3.44
N PRO A 188 -5.81 18.46 -3.61
CA PRO A 188 -5.56 19.38 -2.49
C PRO A 188 -6.68 19.37 -1.44
N GLY A 189 -7.86 18.84 -1.77
CA GLY A 189 -8.98 18.70 -0.85
C GLY A 189 -8.91 17.47 0.05
N LEU A 190 -7.98 16.54 -0.20
CA LEU A 190 -7.79 15.37 0.67
C LEU A 190 -6.85 15.72 1.82
N GLU A 191 -7.16 15.18 2.99
CA GLU A 191 -6.29 15.19 4.17
C GLU A 191 -5.30 14.02 4.12
N GLY A 192 -4.22 14.09 4.92
CA GLY A 192 -3.32 12.96 5.14
C GLY A 192 -2.16 12.84 4.16
N TRP A 193 -1.70 13.95 3.54
CA TRP A 193 -0.48 13.98 2.72
C TRP A 193 0.31 15.29 2.96
N GLU A 194 0.50 15.56 4.24
CA GLU A 194 1.01 16.85 4.74
C GLU A 194 2.49 17.08 4.37
N GLU A 195 3.31 16.03 4.37
CA GLU A 195 4.74 16.12 4.10
C GLU A 195 5.01 16.43 2.62
N THR A 196 4.37 15.69 1.72
CA THR A 196 4.46 15.95 0.28
C THR A 196 3.90 17.32 -0.07
N ARG A 197 2.77 17.71 0.54
CA ARG A 197 2.17 19.06 0.35
C ARG A 197 3.11 20.17 0.80
N ALA A 198 3.72 20.02 1.98
CA ALA A 198 4.67 21.01 2.51
C ALA A 198 5.83 21.26 1.55
N LEU A 199 6.40 20.18 0.99
CA LEU A 199 7.46 20.31 -0.03
C LEU A 199 6.99 21.02 -1.29
N LEU A 200 5.81 20.69 -1.79
CA LEU A 200 5.25 21.31 -2.99
C LEU A 200 4.94 22.80 -2.77
N GLU A 201 4.65 23.21 -1.55
CA GLU A 201 4.47 24.60 -1.15
C GLU A 201 5.80 25.32 -0.80
N GLY A 202 6.95 24.65 -0.96
CA GLY A 202 8.27 25.21 -0.67
C GLY A 202 8.62 25.28 0.82
N ARG A 203 7.97 24.49 1.67
CA ARG A 203 8.29 24.33 3.09
C ARG A 203 9.25 23.16 3.29
N ALA A 204 10.14 23.25 4.28
CA ALA A 204 10.98 22.12 4.67
C ALA A 204 10.11 21.00 5.29
N LEU A 205 10.58 19.74 5.17
CA LEU A 205 9.99 18.64 5.91
C LEU A 205 10.02 18.93 7.41
N ALA A 206 8.97 18.52 8.12
CA ALA A 206 8.94 18.63 9.57
C ALA A 206 10.10 17.81 10.15
N SER A 207 11.07 18.51 10.77
CA SER A 207 12.19 17.87 11.48
C SER A 207 11.84 17.93 12.97
N ASP A 208 11.47 16.81 13.55
CA ASP A 208 11.45 16.66 15.00
C ASP A 208 12.80 16.17 15.52
#